data_02472bb78446ce05c3c3414ce9b4531b
#
_entry.id   02472bb78446ce05c3c3414ce9b4531b
#
_cell.length_a   1.000
_cell.length_b   1.000
_cell.length_c   1.000
_cell.angle_alpha   90.00
_cell.angle_beta   90.00
_cell.angle_gamma   90.00
#
_symmetry.space_group_name_H-M   'P 1'
#
loop_
_entity.id
_entity.type
_entity.pdbx_description
1 polymer ?
#
loop_
_entity_poly.entity_id
_entity_poly.type
_entity_poly.pdbx_seq_one_letter_code
_entity_poly.pdbx_strand_id
1 'polypeptide(L)'
;MKNRARRVIFSICTYTLLLLGLVGQIIIGGSNLQGETLKKEKTEASFQDIWSGEWQSNFENYLTDRLKIREWLIPIRNQIMYSLFKTSPNGNIIIGKNGNLYEEEYICFETQIYPPMTEDEINILVEKLTVLDKSLKDKEKKLFIFITPSKAEIYSEDIPVRYLKIAPDEKLPSTYNLFIEALNQTDIAYYDSTQDVRNLKQTSEFHVFPRTGTHWSKVTAAICAQELSDSMEKQLGIELPECKVKYQKCKEPLHPDSDIYNLLNLLEKPDEIFYEPIIEITDTCKEDYTILARGGSFMGSSLNRLIQNDYFARSYYMENTFAVCPEGVYSGNFDTYDSLPIQEMIEDSDIIFLEVNEEAISRMSFGFIDYLLENDILELP
;
A
#
# COMPACT_ATOMS: atom_id res chain seq x y z
N MET A 1 55.11 3.55 28.95
CA MET A 1 53.91 3.67 29.80
C MET A 1 52.63 3.99 29.02
N LYS A 2 52.59 4.99 28.11
CA LYS A 2 51.36 5.38 27.37
C LYS A 2 50.65 4.21 26.61
N ASN A 3 51.43 3.34 25.94
CA ASN A 3 50.86 2.23 25.15
C ASN A 3 50.25 1.10 26.01
N ARG A 4 50.74 0.93 27.24
CA ARG A 4 50.18 -0.08 28.16
C ARG A 4 48.85 0.39 28.73
N ALA A 5 48.75 1.66 29.10
CA ALA A 5 47.48 2.26 29.56
C ALA A 5 46.41 2.22 28.48
N ARG A 6 46.73 2.55 27.20
CA ARG A 6 45.79 2.47 26.07
C ARG A 6 45.28 1.05 25.83
N ARG A 7 46.15 0.04 25.91
CA ARG A 7 45.75 -1.38 25.78
C ARG A 7 44.80 -1.81 26.90
N VAL A 8 45.12 -1.41 28.13
CA VAL A 8 44.25 -1.73 29.29
C VAL A 8 42.89 -1.06 29.14
N ILE A 9 42.83 0.24 28.79
CA ILE A 9 41.58 0.92 28.55
C ILE A 9 40.78 0.26 27.44
N PHE A 10 41.42 -0.07 26.31
CA PHE A 10 40.77 -0.76 25.19
C PHE A 10 40.18 -2.12 25.64
N SER A 11 40.97 -2.93 26.38
CA SER A 11 40.47 -4.22 26.89
C SER A 11 39.31 -4.04 27.85
N ILE A 12 39.38 -3.08 28.78
CA ILE A 12 38.26 -2.77 29.71
C ILE A 12 37.01 -2.38 28.91
N CYS A 13 37.12 -1.47 27.95
CA CYS A 13 35.98 -1.07 27.10
C CYS A 13 35.39 -2.25 26.35
N THR A 14 36.22 -3.13 25.77
CA THR A 14 35.77 -4.31 25.04
C THR A 14 35.05 -5.30 25.98
N TYR A 15 35.63 -5.60 27.15
CA TYR A 15 34.97 -6.49 28.11
C TYR A 15 33.68 -5.90 28.67
N THR A 16 33.63 -4.58 28.90
CA THR A 16 32.42 -3.91 29.33
C THR A 16 31.32 -3.99 28.30
N LEU A 17 31.64 -3.77 27.01
CA LEU A 17 30.69 -3.93 25.90
C LEU A 17 30.15 -5.36 25.79
N LEU A 18 31.02 -6.37 25.90
CA LEU A 18 30.61 -7.78 25.88
C LEU A 18 29.72 -8.12 27.10
N LEU A 19 30.07 -7.65 28.28
CA LEU A 19 29.26 -7.84 29.50
C LEU A 19 27.91 -7.15 29.40
N LEU A 20 27.85 -5.91 28.88
CA LEU A 20 26.60 -5.20 28.63
C LEU A 20 25.71 -5.95 27.67
N GLY A 21 26.29 -6.56 26.62
CA GLY A 21 25.58 -7.45 25.70
C GLY A 21 24.94 -8.64 26.41
N LEU A 22 25.69 -9.34 27.26
CA LEU A 22 25.21 -10.50 28.00
C LEU A 22 24.17 -10.14 29.06
N VAL A 23 24.40 -9.06 29.83
CA VAL A 23 23.46 -8.56 30.82
C VAL A 23 22.17 -8.04 30.13
N GLY A 24 22.29 -7.38 28.99
CA GLY A 24 21.17 -6.94 28.19
C GLY A 24 20.21 -8.06 27.79
N GLN A 25 20.74 -9.24 27.45
CA GLN A 25 19.92 -10.42 27.16
C GLN A 25 19.04 -10.89 28.30
N ILE A 26 19.43 -10.61 29.55
CA ILE A 26 18.75 -11.08 30.77
C ILE A 26 17.74 -10.06 31.26
N ILE A 27 18.07 -8.77 31.16
CA ILE A 27 17.32 -7.69 31.83
C ILE A 27 16.36 -6.98 30.88
N ILE A 28 16.67 -6.91 29.59
CA ILE A 28 15.92 -6.12 28.63
C ILE A 28 14.76 -6.95 28.07
N GLY A 29 13.53 -6.49 28.29
CA GLY A 29 12.36 -7.02 27.60
C GLY A 29 12.42 -6.66 26.12
N GLY A 30 11.94 -7.56 25.24
CA GLY A 30 11.93 -7.32 23.81
C GLY A 30 10.98 -6.18 23.41
N SER A 31 11.38 -5.40 22.42
CA SER A 31 10.47 -4.55 21.62
C SER A 31 10.19 -5.25 20.29
N ASN A 32 8.97 -5.15 19.79
CA ASN A 32 8.65 -5.70 18.47
C ASN A 32 9.19 -4.76 17.39
N LEU A 33 10.18 -5.22 16.62
CA LEU A 33 10.62 -4.52 15.44
C LEU A 33 9.58 -4.70 14.32
N GLN A 34 9.26 -3.62 13.62
CA GLN A 34 8.36 -3.67 12.48
C GLN A 34 9.05 -4.32 11.27
N GLY A 35 8.30 -5.09 10.49
CA GLY A 35 8.85 -5.79 9.31
C GLY A 35 9.74 -6.99 9.63
N GLU A 36 9.75 -7.49 10.87
CA GLU A 36 10.44 -8.74 11.19
C GLU A 36 9.75 -9.94 10.53
N THR A 37 10.54 -10.73 9.83
CA THR A 37 10.13 -12.06 9.36
C THR A 37 10.05 -13.04 10.53
N LEU A 38 9.27 -14.11 10.38
CA LEU A 38 9.17 -15.18 11.37
C LEU A 38 10.59 -15.68 11.77
N LYS A 39 10.80 -15.84 13.08
CA LYS A 39 12.07 -16.34 13.63
C LYS A 39 12.36 -17.71 13.08
N LYS A 40 13.55 -17.86 12.49
CA LYS A 40 13.98 -19.15 11.93
C LYS A 40 14.05 -20.24 12.99
N GLU A 41 13.61 -21.44 12.64
CA GLU A 41 13.74 -22.60 13.50
C GLU A 41 15.20 -23.07 13.55
N LYS A 42 15.54 -23.79 14.63
CA LYS A 42 16.87 -24.37 14.78
C LYS A 42 17.03 -25.50 13.78
N THR A 43 17.98 -25.38 12.88
CA THR A 43 18.31 -26.42 11.90
C THR A 43 19.15 -27.52 12.58
N GLU A 44 18.79 -28.76 12.37
CA GLU A 44 19.61 -29.90 12.81
C GLU A 44 20.93 -29.95 12.03
N ALA A 45 22.01 -30.33 12.72
CA ALA A 45 23.33 -30.38 12.11
C ALA A 45 23.50 -31.67 11.28
N SER A 46 23.65 -31.54 9.97
CA SER A 46 24.15 -32.60 9.12
C SER A 46 25.67 -32.41 8.85
N PHE A 47 26.36 -33.47 8.56
CA PHE A 47 27.81 -33.39 8.22
C PHE A 47 28.02 -32.57 6.93
N GLN A 48 27.10 -32.68 5.98
CA GLN A 48 27.16 -31.96 4.70
C GLN A 48 26.97 -30.48 4.90
N ASP A 49 26.00 -30.07 5.73
CA ASP A 49 25.67 -28.64 6.01
C ASP A 49 26.79 -27.99 6.84
N ILE A 50 27.42 -28.74 7.75
CA ILE A 50 28.60 -28.27 8.51
C ILE A 50 29.79 -28.05 7.58
N TRP A 51 30.03 -28.96 6.62
CA TRP A 51 31.13 -28.84 5.69
C TRP A 51 30.93 -27.71 4.65
N SER A 52 29.72 -27.52 4.18
CA SER A 52 29.36 -26.44 3.25
C SER A 52 29.30 -25.05 3.93
N GLY A 53 29.24 -24.97 5.25
CA GLY A 53 29.04 -23.72 6.00
C GLY A 53 27.56 -23.33 6.16
N GLU A 54 26.65 -24.09 5.60
CA GLU A 54 25.20 -23.79 5.64
C GLU A 54 24.64 -23.88 7.07
N TRP A 55 25.06 -24.91 7.82
CA TRP A 55 24.66 -25.04 9.23
C TRP A 55 25.13 -23.84 10.07
N GLN A 56 26.38 -23.39 9.88
CA GLN A 56 26.92 -22.24 10.60
C GLN A 56 26.11 -20.98 10.31
N SER A 57 25.79 -20.74 9.03
CA SER A 57 24.96 -19.61 8.63
C SER A 57 23.55 -19.67 9.24
N ASN A 58 22.92 -20.84 9.19
CA ASN A 58 21.59 -21.04 9.78
C ASN A 58 21.61 -20.88 11.31
N PHE A 59 22.63 -21.37 11.98
CA PHE A 59 22.81 -21.23 13.42
C PHE A 59 23.09 -19.80 13.83
N GLU A 60 23.90 -19.05 13.07
CA GLU A 60 24.14 -17.63 13.29
C GLU A 60 22.84 -16.83 13.15
N ASN A 61 22.05 -17.07 12.10
CA ASN A 61 20.74 -16.46 11.92
C ASN A 61 19.80 -16.81 13.09
N TYR A 62 19.74 -18.08 13.49
CA TYR A 62 18.95 -18.53 14.63
C TYR A 62 19.32 -17.81 15.92
N LEU A 63 20.61 -17.62 16.21
CA LEU A 63 21.07 -16.87 17.38
C LEU A 63 20.75 -15.39 17.24
N THR A 64 21.03 -14.81 16.09
CA THR A 64 20.82 -13.37 15.83
C THR A 64 19.35 -12.99 16.01
N ASP A 65 18.42 -13.80 15.54
CA ASP A 65 16.98 -13.56 15.67
C ASP A 65 16.48 -13.61 17.13
N ARG A 66 17.26 -14.22 18.03
CA ARG A 66 16.91 -14.35 19.45
C ARG A 66 17.67 -13.41 20.37
N LEU A 67 18.59 -12.60 19.82
CA LEU A 67 19.32 -11.59 20.60
C LEU A 67 18.41 -10.42 20.94
N LYS A 68 17.89 -10.37 22.17
CA LYS A 68 17.04 -9.27 22.67
C LYS A 68 17.70 -7.89 22.56
N ILE A 69 19.02 -7.82 22.74
CA ILE A 69 19.77 -6.57 22.61
C ILE A 69 19.69 -6.00 21.18
N ARG A 70 19.48 -6.83 20.16
CA ARG A 70 19.28 -6.41 18.77
C ARG A 70 18.10 -5.43 18.66
N GLU A 71 17.03 -5.69 19.39
CA GLU A 71 15.80 -4.85 19.40
C GLU A 71 16.05 -3.42 19.89
N TRP A 72 17.14 -3.20 20.62
CA TRP A 72 17.58 -1.87 21.03
C TRP A 72 18.66 -1.27 20.12
N LEU A 73 19.60 -2.10 19.66
CA LEU A 73 20.69 -1.63 18.82
C LEU A 73 20.22 -1.22 17.43
N ILE A 74 19.21 -1.89 16.88
CA ILE A 74 18.65 -1.55 15.57
C ILE A 74 18.03 -0.15 15.57
N PRO A 75 17.09 0.21 16.48
CA PRO A 75 16.55 1.54 16.52
C PRO A 75 17.59 2.64 16.78
N ILE A 76 18.58 2.39 17.63
CA ILE A 76 19.68 3.34 17.89
C ILE A 76 20.49 3.58 16.59
N ARG A 77 20.92 2.50 15.93
CA ARG A 77 21.62 2.60 14.65
C ARG A 77 20.79 3.33 13.60
N ASN A 78 19.53 2.94 13.48
CA ASN A 78 18.62 3.50 12.49
C ASN A 78 18.37 4.99 12.75
N GLN A 79 18.21 5.40 14.01
CA GLN A 79 18.08 6.80 14.37
C GLN A 79 19.34 7.61 14.01
N ILE A 80 20.51 7.07 14.23
CA ILE A 80 21.78 7.72 13.85
C ILE A 80 21.86 7.87 12.32
N MET A 81 21.55 6.80 11.57
CA MET A 81 21.54 6.85 10.09
C MET A 81 20.55 7.88 9.57
N TYR A 82 19.34 7.89 10.12
CA TYR A 82 18.28 8.81 9.70
C TYR A 82 18.59 10.27 10.09
N SER A 83 18.94 10.53 11.34
CA SER A 83 19.10 11.90 11.86
C SER A 83 20.39 12.58 11.42
N LEU A 84 21.54 11.85 11.47
CA LEU A 84 22.84 12.43 11.17
C LEU A 84 23.25 12.28 9.70
N PHE A 85 23.00 11.13 9.11
CA PHE A 85 23.43 10.83 7.75
C PHE A 85 22.35 11.05 6.70
N LYS A 86 21.10 11.34 7.11
CA LYS A 86 19.96 11.49 6.21
C LYS A 86 19.81 10.30 5.25
N THR A 87 20.08 9.10 5.78
CA THR A 87 20.06 7.86 5.03
C THR A 87 19.00 6.95 5.63
N SER A 88 18.14 6.39 4.77
CA SER A 88 17.17 5.41 5.20
C SER A 88 17.87 4.10 5.63
N PRO A 89 17.51 3.55 6.78
CA PRO A 89 17.99 2.23 7.19
C PRO A 89 17.35 1.08 6.40
N ASN A 90 16.25 1.34 5.71
CA ASN A 90 15.56 0.42 4.80
C ASN A 90 15.83 0.86 3.35
N GLY A 91 16.42 -0.02 2.53
CA GLY A 91 16.84 0.31 1.17
C GLY A 91 15.68 0.67 0.23
N ASN A 92 14.49 0.13 0.48
CA ASN A 92 13.30 0.40 -0.33
C ASN A 92 12.57 1.69 0.05
N ILE A 93 12.93 2.31 1.19
CA ILE A 93 12.34 3.56 1.64
C ILE A 93 13.31 4.70 1.37
N ILE A 94 12.86 5.66 0.60
CA ILE A 94 13.65 6.81 0.16
C ILE A 94 13.25 8.05 0.94
N ILE A 95 14.24 8.74 1.49
CA ILE A 95 14.04 10.05 2.14
C ILE A 95 14.09 11.11 1.04
N GLY A 96 12.93 11.71 0.78
CA GLY A 96 12.75 12.82 -0.14
C GLY A 96 13.08 14.17 0.50
N LYS A 97 12.81 15.25 -0.23
CA LYS A 97 12.87 16.61 0.32
C LYS A 97 11.73 16.80 1.35
N ASN A 98 11.87 17.82 2.18
CA ASN A 98 10.88 18.21 3.19
C ASN A 98 10.51 17.08 4.19
N GLY A 99 11.30 16.00 4.25
CA GLY A 99 11.04 14.85 5.11
C GLY A 99 10.01 13.88 4.57
N ASN A 100 9.58 14.02 3.32
CA ASN A 100 8.70 13.04 2.68
C ASN A 100 9.42 11.71 2.50
N LEU A 101 8.78 10.62 2.93
CA LEU A 101 9.23 9.26 2.69
C LEU A 101 8.48 8.69 1.49
N TYR A 102 9.17 7.89 0.69
CA TYR A 102 8.62 7.21 -0.49
C TYR A 102 9.09 5.76 -0.50
N GLU A 103 8.30 4.89 -1.04
CA GLU A 103 8.80 3.63 -1.58
C GLU A 103 9.50 3.90 -2.91
N GLU A 104 10.66 3.27 -3.13
CA GLU A 104 11.49 3.53 -4.30
C GLU A 104 10.78 3.25 -5.61
N GLU A 105 9.93 2.23 -5.63
CA GLU A 105 9.18 1.80 -6.81
C GLU A 105 8.32 2.94 -7.37
N TYR A 106 7.55 3.65 -6.53
CA TYR A 106 6.73 4.80 -6.96
C TYR A 106 7.57 5.93 -7.57
N ILE A 107 8.76 6.21 -7.00
CA ILE A 107 9.68 7.19 -7.59
C ILE A 107 10.13 6.72 -8.98
N CYS A 108 10.46 5.44 -9.14
CA CYS A 108 10.94 4.89 -10.40
C CYS A 108 9.87 4.92 -11.50
N PHE A 109 8.60 4.72 -11.16
CA PHE A 109 7.48 4.88 -12.09
C PHE A 109 7.28 6.35 -12.46
N GLU A 110 7.13 7.24 -11.48
CA GLU A 110 6.91 8.67 -11.71
C GLU A 110 8.04 9.33 -12.51
N THR A 111 9.28 8.94 -12.26
CA THR A 111 10.44 9.46 -12.99
C THR A 111 10.71 8.75 -14.31
N GLN A 112 9.96 7.71 -14.65
CA GLN A 112 10.13 6.84 -15.82
C GLN A 112 11.49 6.13 -15.88
N ILE A 113 12.13 5.90 -14.72
CA ILE A 113 13.25 4.95 -14.61
C ILE A 113 12.73 3.55 -14.98
N TYR A 114 11.50 3.21 -14.55
CA TYR A 114 10.73 2.12 -15.13
C TYR A 114 9.95 2.64 -16.33
N PRO A 115 10.06 1.99 -17.50
CA PRO A 115 9.39 2.47 -18.70
C PRO A 115 7.87 2.42 -18.52
N PRO A 116 7.15 3.42 -19.04
CA PRO A 116 5.69 3.37 -19.09
C PRO A 116 5.21 2.28 -20.04
N MET A 117 3.94 1.89 -19.90
CA MET A 117 3.26 1.04 -20.87
C MET A 117 3.21 1.74 -22.25
N THR A 118 3.24 0.94 -23.29
CA THR A 118 3.03 1.42 -24.65
C THR A 118 1.55 1.65 -24.95
N GLU A 119 1.23 2.42 -26.00
CA GLU A 119 -0.15 2.62 -26.46
C GLU A 119 -0.84 1.29 -26.79
N ASP A 120 -0.11 0.34 -27.41
CA ASP A 120 -0.65 -0.98 -27.74
C ASP A 120 -1.03 -1.78 -26.47
N GLU A 121 -0.20 -1.76 -25.44
CA GLU A 121 -0.50 -2.43 -24.17
C GLU A 121 -1.70 -1.79 -23.45
N ILE A 122 -1.82 -0.47 -23.51
CA ILE A 122 -2.98 0.25 -22.96
C ILE A 122 -4.25 -0.10 -23.75
N ASN A 123 -4.18 -0.10 -25.08
CA ASN A 123 -5.32 -0.44 -25.93
C ASN A 123 -5.81 -1.87 -25.67
N ILE A 124 -4.92 -2.84 -25.49
CA ILE A 124 -5.26 -4.21 -25.12
C ILE A 124 -5.98 -4.25 -23.76
N LEU A 125 -5.48 -3.51 -22.76
CA LEU A 125 -6.12 -3.44 -21.44
C LEU A 125 -7.52 -2.84 -21.52
N VAL A 126 -7.68 -1.72 -22.24
CA VAL A 126 -8.98 -1.04 -22.37
C VAL A 126 -9.96 -1.85 -23.21
N GLU A 127 -9.48 -2.60 -24.20
CA GLU A 127 -10.31 -3.56 -24.95
C GLU A 127 -10.86 -4.65 -24.02
N LYS A 128 -10.02 -5.26 -23.16
CA LYS A 128 -10.47 -6.23 -22.15
C LYS A 128 -11.53 -5.63 -21.19
N LEU A 129 -11.31 -4.41 -20.74
CA LEU A 129 -12.27 -3.69 -19.90
C LEU A 129 -13.60 -3.43 -20.64
N THR A 130 -13.54 -3.11 -21.92
CA THR A 130 -14.73 -2.88 -22.75
C THR A 130 -15.53 -4.17 -22.96
N VAL A 131 -14.83 -5.29 -23.19
CA VAL A 131 -15.48 -6.61 -23.26
C VAL A 131 -16.14 -6.97 -21.92
N LEU A 132 -15.44 -6.75 -20.82
CA LEU A 132 -15.96 -6.97 -19.47
C LEU A 132 -17.22 -6.12 -19.20
N ASP A 133 -17.16 -4.82 -19.47
CA ASP A 133 -18.26 -3.88 -19.27
C ASP A 133 -19.50 -4.29 -20.08
N LYS A 134 -19.30 -4.67 -21.35
CA LYS A 134 -20.39 -5.15 -22.21
C LYS A 134 -21.01 -6.42 -21.66
N SER A 135 -20.21 -7.42 -21.28
CA SER A 135 -20.70 -8.69 -20.75
C SER A 135 -21.45 -8.50 -19.41
N LEU A 136 -21.02 -7.55 -18.59
CA LEU A 136 -21.73 -7.18 -17.36
C LEU A 136 -23.05 -6.48 -17.65
N LYS A 137 -23.09 -5.55 -18.61
CA LYS A 137 -24.33 -4.87 -19.04
C LYS A 137 -25.36 -5.84 -19.62
N ASP A 138 -24.93 -6.87 -20.34
CA ASP A 138 -25.83 -7.92 -20.86
C ASP A 138 -26.48 -8.73 -19.72
N LYS A 139 -25.90 -8.72 -18.52
CA LYS A 139 -26.41 -9.33 -17.27
C LYS A 139 -27.04 -8.29 -16.32
N GLU A 140 -27.33 -7.09 -16.77
CA GLU A 140 -27.89 -5.97 -15.99
C GLU A 140 -26.99 -5.54 -14.83
N LYS A 141 -25.67 -5.79 -14.90
CA LYS A 141 -24.67 -5.41 -13.90
C LYS A 141 -23.87 -4.20 -14.36
N LYS A 142 -23.24 -3.51 -13.43
CA LYS A 142 -22.51 -2.25 -13.66
C LYS A 142 -21.02 -2.44 -13.37
N LEU A 143 -20.17 -1.95 -14.28
CA LEU A 143 -18.73 -1.80 -14.03
C LEU A 143 -18.43 -0.39 -13.59
N PHE A 144 -17.57 -0.25 -12.56
CA PHE A 144 -17.05 1.04 -12.15
C PHE A 144 -15.54 0.95 -11.87
N ILE A 145 -14.76 1.88 -12.42
CA ILE A 145 -13.31 1.95 -12.21
C ILE A 145 -12.98 3.12 -11.30
N PHE A 146 -12.14 2.90 -10.32
CA PHE A 146 -11.61 3.93 -9.43
C PHE A 146 -10.10 4.05 -9.58
N ILE A 147 -9.62 5.24 -9.95
CA ILE A 147 -8.21 5.52 -10.17
C ILE A 147 -7.71 6.40 -9.03
N THR A 148 -6.61 5.98 -8.40
CA THR A 148 -6.02 6.65 -7.25
C THR A 148 -4.59 7.10 -7.56
N PRO A 149 -4.19 8.31 -7.13
CA PRO A 149 -2.82 8.79 -7.33
C PRO A 149 -1.87 8.19 -6.31
N SER A 150 -0.58 8.12 -6.68
CA SER A 150 0.51 7.84 -5.74
C SER A 150 1.02 9.11 -5.07
N LYS A 151 1.80 8.92 -4.00
CA LYS A 151 2.51 10.02 -3.34
C LYS A 151 3.57 10.65 -4.26
N ALA A 152 4.22 9.84 -5.11
CA ALA A 152 5.24 10.32 -6.03
C ALA A 152 4.66 11.25 -7.10
N GLU A 153 3.46 10.96 -7.59
CA GLU A 153 2.68 11.83 -8.49
C GLU A 153 2.30 13.16 -7.80
N ILE A 154 1.75 13.09 -6.59
CA ILE A 154 1.22 14.28 -5.89
C ILE A 154 2.33 15.19 -5.32
N TYR A 155 3.46 14.62 -4.91
CA TYR A 155 4.61 15.32 -4.33
C TYR A 155 5.89 15.08 -5.14
N SER A 156 5.79 15.10 -6.47
CA SER A 156 6.94 14.87 -7.38
C SER A 156 8.06 15.89 -7.18
N GLU A 157 7.76 17.11 -6.72
CA GLU A 157 8.75 18.13 -6.38
C GLU A 157 9.69 17.74 -5.23
N ASP A 158 9.26 16.81 -4.38
CA ASP A 158 10.03 16.32 -3.23
C ASP A 158 10.89 15.10 -3.54
N ILE A 159 10.79 14.55 -4.75
CA ILE A 159 11.65 13.46 -5.22
C ILE A 159 13.12 13.89 -5.18
N PRO A 160 14.04 13.05 -4.65
CA PRO A 160 15.47 13.37 -4.59
C PRO A 160 16.08 13.55 -5.98
N VAL A 161 16.91 14.58 -6.12
CA VAL A 161 17.57 14.93 -7.39
C VAL A 161 18.35 13.78 -8.03
N ARG A 162 18.84 12.83 -7.22
CA ARG A 162 19.55 11.65 -7.74
C ARG A 162 18.69 10.81 -8.69
N TYR A 163 17.40 10.67 -8.43
CA TYR A 163 16.46 9.96 -9.31
C TYR A 163 16.18 10.73 -10.59
N LEU A 164 16.02 12.06 -10.48
CA LEU A 164 15.84 12.93 -11.64
C LEU A 164 17.06 12.93 -12.58
N LYS A 165 18.26 12.64 -12.07
CA LYS A 165 19.49 12.56 -12.88
C LYS A 165 19.67 11.25 -13.62
N ILE A 166 19.06 10.18 -13.17
CA ILE A 166 19.12 8.85 -13.82
C ILE A 166 17.87 8.56 -14.64
N ALA A 167 16.83 9.39 -14.48
CA ALA A 167 15.64 9.36 -15.31
C ALA A 167 15.99 9.67 -16.79
N PRO A 168 15.21 9.16 -17.76
CA PRO A 168 15.39 9.49 -19.17
C PRO A 168 15.32 10.99 -19.41
N ASP A 169 16.18 11.51 -20.30
CA ASP A 169 16.17 12.92 -20.71
C ASP A 169 14.88 13.28 -21.47
N GLU A 170 14.40 12.36 -22.31
CA GLU A 170 13.13 12.46 -23.01
C GLU A 170 12.11 11.57 -22.35
N LYS A 171 11.02 12.17 -21.84
CA LYS A 171 9.92 11.45 -21.25
C LYS A 171 8.90 11.05 -22.29
N LEU A 172 8.44 9.82 -22.21
CA LEU A 172 7.29 9.31 -22.94
C LEU A 172 5.98 9.77 -22.29
N PRO A 173 4.82 9.69 -22.99
CA PRO A 173 3.55 9.79 -22.29
C PRO A 173 3.48 8.79 -21.13
N SER A 174 2.98 9.23 -19.98
CA SER A 174 2.89 8.33 -18.82
C SER A 174 1.80 7.26 -19.05
N THR A 175 1.98 6.11 -18.42
CA THR A 175 0.96 5.05 -18.40
C THR A 175 -0.41 5.59 -17.99
N TYR A 176 -0.44 6.42 -16.95
CA TYR A 176 -1.66 7.07 -16.48
C TYR A 176 -2.33 7.94 -17.55
N ASN A 177 -1.57 8.83 -18.22
CA ASN A 177 -2.15 9.70 -19.25
C ASN A 177 -2.71 8.90 -20.43
N LEU A 178 -1.97 7.89 -20.91
CA LEU A 178 -2.44 7.02 -21.99
C LEU A 178 -3.71 6.24 -21.58
N PHE A 179 -3.76 5.77 -20.34
CA PHE A 179 -4.92 5.03 -19.85
C PHE A 179 -6.17 5.91 -19.73
N ILE A 180 -6.04 7.13 -19.17
CA ILE A 180 -7.15 8.10 -19.10
C ILE A 180 -7.61 8.50 -20.49
N GLU A 181 -6.69 8.74 -21.44
CA GLU A 181 -7.04 9.08 -22.82
C GLU A 181 -7.82 7.94 -23.49
N ALA A 182 -7.39 6.70 -23.31
CA ALA A 182 -8.07 5.53 -23.86
C ALA A 182 -9.44 5.28 -23.19
N LEU A 183 -9.56 5.40 -21.86
CA LEU A 183 -10.83 5.28 -21.15
C LEU A 183 -11.85 6.34 -21.60
N ASN A 184 -11.41 7.56 -21.87
CA ASN A 184 -12.27 8.62 -22.39
C ASN A 184 -12.86 8.34 -23.78
N GLN A 185 -12.38 7.33 -24.49
CA GLN A 185 -12.95 6.87 -25.76
C GLN A 185 -13.99 5.75 -25.57
N THR A 186 -14.29 5.38 -24.33
CA THR A 186 -15.25 4.33 -23.96
C THR A 186 -16.43 4.90 -23.18
N ASP A 187 -17.48 4.09 -23.01
CA ASP A 187 -18.63 4.38 -22.14
C ASP A 187 -18.48 3.75 -20.73
N ILE A 188 -17.26 3.35 -20.36
CA ILE A 188 -16.99 2.76 -19.03
C ILE A 188 -17.05 3.86 -17.97
N ALA A 189 -17.83 3.64 -16.93
CA ALA A 189 -17.93 4.56 -15.81
C ALA A 189 -16.65 4.50 -14.95
N TYR A 190 -16.07 5.66 -14.65
CA TYR A 190 -14.90 5.72 -13.79
C TYR A 190 -14.83 7.03 -12.99
N TYR A 191 -14.09 7.00 -11.88
CA TYR A 191 -13.69 8.17 -11.12
C TYR A 191 -12.18 8.19 -10.96
N ASP A 192 -11.56 9.29 -11.35
CA ASP A 192 -10.15 9.59 -11.16
C ASP A 192 -9.99 10.65 -10.07
N SER A 193 -9.48 10.26 -8.92
CA SER A 193 -9.32 11.14 -7.76
C SER A 193 -8.06 12.03 -7.83
N THR A 194 -7.21 11.88 -8.84
CA THR A 194 -5.91 12.57 -8.93
C THR A 194 -6.04 14.09 -8.86
N GLN A 195 -7.00 14.67 -9.63
CA GLN A 195 -7.19 16.11 -9.63
C GLN A 195 -7.77 16.63 -8.31
N ASP A 196 -8.67 15.87 -7.68
CA ASP A 196 -9.25 16.25 -6.39
C ASP A 196 -8.21 16.23 -5.28
N VAL A 197 -7.33 15.21 -5.29
CA VAL A 197 -6.19 15.15 -4.36
C VAL A 197 -5.19 16.29 -4.59
N ARG A 198 -4.93 16.69 -5.84
CA ARG A 198 -4.10 17.87 -6.14
C ARG A 198 -4.74 19.16 -5.62
N ASN A 199 -6.06 19.32 -5.76
CA ASN A 199 -6.79 20.46 -5.23
C ASN A 199 -6.75 20.47 -3.69
N LEU A 200 -6.99 19.34 -3.05
CA LEU A 200 -6.86 19.18 -1.60
C LEU A 200 -5.47 19.53 -1.09
N LYS A 201 -4.40 19.14 -1.81
CA LYS A 201 -3.01 19.51 -1.46
C LYS A 201 -2.83 21.02 -1.35
N GLN A 202 -3.54 21.79 -2.18
CA GLN A 202 -3.42 23.25 -2.20
C GLN A 202 -4.31 23.96 -1.16
N THR A 203 -5.40 23.33 -0.74
CA THR A 203 -6.46 23.97 0.05
C THR A 203 -6.58 23.46 1.48
N SER A 204 -6.11 22.24 1.77
CA SER A 204 -6.22 21.64 3.10
C SER A 204 -5.15 22.12 4.09
N GLU A 205 -5.48 22.06 5.38
CA GLU A 205 -4.54 22.29 6.48
C GLU A 205 -3.73 21.04 6.86
N PHE A 206 -3.99 19.91 6.22
CA PHE A 206 -3.33 18.62 6.46
C PHE A 206 -2.58 18.16 5.20
N HIS A 207 -1.61 17.27 5.38
CA HIS A 207 -0.94 16.64 4.25
C HIS A 207 -1.85 15.58 3.62
N VAL A 208 -2.16 15.72 2.34
CA VAL A 208 -2.99 14.75 1.61
C VAL A 208 -2.34 13.37 1.54
N PHE A 209 -1.01 13.32 1.52
CA PHE A 209 -0.20 12.15 1.85
C PHE A 209 0.67 12.53 3.04
N PRO A 210 0.60 11.82 4.18
CA PRO A 210 1.49 12.06 5.30
C PRO A 210 2.95 11.92 4.87
N ARG A 211 3.83 12.76 5.41
CA ARG A 211 5.27 12.63 5.12
C ARG A 211 5.82 11.26 5.47
N THR A 212 5.19 10.61 6.42
CA THR A 212 5.58 9.36 7.08
C THR A 212 4.91 8.11 6.50
N GLY A 213 3.94 8.27 5.62
CA GLY A 213 3.19 7.18 4.99
C GLY A 213 3.43 7.09 3.48
N THR A 214 3.19 5.92 2.90
CA THR A 214 3.13 5.73 1.44
C THR A 214 1.74 6.02 0.90
N HIS A 215 0.72 5.73 1.70
CA HIS A 215 -0.67 5.95 1.35
C HIS A 215 -1.10 7.40 1.57
N TRP A 216 -2.17 7.78 0.92
CA TRP A 216 -2.87 9.02 1.26
C TRP A 216 -3.36 9.01 2.72
N SER A 217 -3.55 10.21 3.29
CA SER A 217 -4.03 10.32 4.66
C SER A 217 -5.45 9.74 4.79
N LYS A 218 -5.77 9.28 5.98
CA LYS A 218 -7.14 8.79 6.28
C LYS A 218 -8.22 9.80 5.95
N VAL A 219 -7.92 11.09 6.09
CA VAL A 219 -8.85 12.17 5.76
C VAL A 219 -8.99 12.32 4.24
N THR A 220 -7.87 12.30 3.50
CA THR A 220 -7.90 12.33 2.03
C THR A 220 -8.69 11.14 1.48
N ALA A 221 -8.40 9.93 1.98
CA ALA A 221 -9.10 8.73 1.57
C ALA A 221 -10.61 8.80 1.84
N ALA A 222 -11.02 9.39 2.97
CA ALA A 222 -12.44 9.56 3.30
C ALA A 222 -13.14 10.60 2.40
N ILE A 223 -12.46 11.73 2.12
CA ILE A 223 -12.99 12.75 1.19
C ILE A 223 -13.12 12.15 -0.22
N CYS A 224 -12.10 11.44 -0.70
CA CYS A 224 -12.19 10.75 -1.99
C CYS A 224 -13.27 9.66 -2.01
N ALA A 225 -13.58 9.01 -0.88
CA ALA A 225 -14.68 8.07 -0.79
C ALA A 225 -16.05 8.76 -0.91
N GLN A 226 -16.21 9.98 -0.39
CA GLN A 226 -17.40 10.79 -0.60
C GLN A 226 -17.57 11.15 -2.08
N GLU A 227 -16.55 11.72 -2.71
CA GLU A 227 -16.57 12.07 -4.14
C GLU A 227 -16.77 10.84 -5.05
N LEU A 228 -16.20 9.69 -4.65
CA LEU A 228 -16.41 8.41 -5.31
C LEU A 228 -17.88 8.01 -5.29
N SER A 229 -18.57 8.14 -4.14
CA SER A 229 -19.99 7.87 -4.01
C SER A 229 -20.81 8.74 -4.95
N ASP A 230 -20.60 10.06 -4.93
CA ASP A 230 -21.30 11.01 -5.79
C ASP A 230 -21.06 10.70 -7.29
N SER A 231 -19.85 10.28 -7.63
CA SER A 231 -19.49 9.88 -8.99
C SER A 231 -20.17 8.58 -9.43
N MET A 232 -20.26 7.58 -8.54
CA MET A 232 -20.99 6.34 -8.81
C MET A 232 -22.48 6.60 -9.04
N GLU A 233 -23.14 7.38 -8.17
CA GLU A 233 -24.55 7.73 -8.33
C GLU A 233 -24.80 8.34 -9.72
N LYS A 234 -24.02 9.37 -10.05
CA LYS A 234 -24.19 10.14 -11.28
C LYS A 234 -23.95 9.30 -12.55
N GLN A 235 -22.89 8.48 -12.56
CA GLN A 235 -22.49 7.75 -13.77
C GLN A 235 -23.23 6.42 -13.94
N LEU A 236 -23.57 5.76 -12.85
CA LEU A 236 -24.31 4.49 -12.89
C LEU A 236 -25.82 4.67 -12.87
N GLY A 237 -26.31 5.89 -12.57
CA GLY A 237 -27.73 6.17 -12.45
C GLY A 237 -28.39 5.40 -11.30
N ILE A 238 -27.74 5.36 -10.14
CA ILE A 238 -28.19 4.67 -8.93
C ILE A 238 -28.37 5.67 -7.80
N GLU A 239 -29.12 5.29 -6.75
CA GLU A 239 -29.23 6.06 -5.51
C GLU A 239 -28.39 5.38 -4.43
N LEU A 240 -27.47 6.10 -3.80
CA LEU A 240 -26.62 5.64 -2.70
C LEU A 240 -26.88 6.45 -1.42
N PRO A 241 -26.52 5.97 -0.23
CA PRO A 241 -26.62 6.73 1.00
C PRO A 241 -25.77 8.03 0.94
N GLU A 242 -26.27 9.13 1.51
CA GLU A 242 -25.47 10.36 1.57
C GLU A 242 -24.30 10.20 2.52
N CYS A 243 -23.08 10.42 2.03
CA CYS A 243 -21.83 10.38 2.80
C CYS A 243 -21.30 11.80 3.02
N LYS A 244 -21.06 12.18 4.27
CA LYS A 244 -20.44 13.47 4.63
C LYS A 244 -19.19 13.23 5.46
N VAL A 245 -18.11 13.90 5.09
CA VAL A 245 -16.82 13.79 5.76
C VAL A 245 -16.49 15.09 6.50
N LYS A 246 -16.20 14.96 7.79
CA LYS A 246 -15.56 15.95 8.66
C LYS A 246 -14.25 15.38 9.15
N TYR A 247 -13.39 16.20 9.74
CA TYR A 247 -12.15 15.73 10.31
C TYR A 247 -11.73 16.55 11.53
N GLN A 248 -10.87 15.94 12.36
CA GLN A 248 -10.30 16.59 13.54
C GLN A 248 -8.84 16.16 13.74
N LYS A 249 -8.06 16.96 14.48
CA LYS A 249 -6.68 16.61 14.81
C LYS A 249 -6.64 15.40 15.73
N CYS A 250 -5.71 14.48 15.47
CA CYS A 250 -5.42 13.36 16.35
C CYS A 250 -3.97 13.39 16.84
N LYS A 251 -3.71 12.78 18.01
CA LYS A 251 -2.39 12.80 18.65
C LYS A 251 -1.42 11.77 18.07
N GLU A 252 -1.94 10.67 17.62
CA GLU A 252 -1.16 9.55 17.10
C GLU A 252 -1.60 9.27 15.67
N PRO A 253 -0.69 8.85 14.80
CA PRO A 253 -1.04 8.48 13.42
C PRO A 253 -1.99 7.28 13.44
N LEU A 254 -3.00 7.35 12.59
CA LEU A 254 -3.84 6.20 12.29
C LEU A 254 -3.18 5.37 11.20
N HIS A 255 -3.26 4.06 11.29
CA HIS A 255 -2.81 3.22 10.18
C HIS A 255 -3.64 3.52 8.91
N PRO A 256 -3.03 3.82 7.74
CA PRO A 256 -1.61 3.69 7.38
C PRO A 256 -0.79 4.99 7.41
N ASP A 257 -1.22 6.06 8.07
CA ASP A 257 -0.59 7.40 7.99
C ASP A 257 0.91 7.43 8.33
N SER A 258 1.45 6.40 8.98
CA SER A 258 2.88 6.29 9.28
C SER A 258 3.46 4.91 8.95
N ASP A 259 2.89 4.22 8.00
CA ASP A 259 3.23 2.84 7.66
C ASP A 259 4.72 2.65 7.34
N ILE A 260 5.27 3.43 6.40
CA ILE A 260 6.69 3.31 6.01
C ILE A 260 7.65 3.92 7.04
N TYR A 261 7.22 4.92 7.83
CA TYR A 261 8.04 5.43 8.93
C TYR A 261 8.25 4.37 10.01
N ASN A 262 7.21 3.62 10.33
CA ASN A 262 7.28 2.54 11.32
C ASN A 262 8.27 1.44 10.89
N LEU A 263 8.39 1.15 9.58
CA LEU A 263 9.35 0.20 9.03
C LEU A 263 10.81 0.64 9.20
N LEU A 264 11.06 1.93 9.46
CA LEU A 264 12.40 2.43 9.75
C LEU A 264 12.88 2.06 11.15
N ASN A 265 11.98 1.65 12.05
CA ASN A 265 12.29 1.31 13.44
C ASN A 265 13.15 2.39 14.12
N LEU A 266 12.64 3.62 14.14
CA LEU A 266 13.32 4.76 14.78
C LEU A 266 12.95 4.86 16.27
N LEU A 267 13.75 5.58 17.06
CA LEU A 267 13.47 5.87 18.46
C LEU A 267 12.50 7.03 18.64
N GLU A 268 12.55 8.00 17.73
CA GLU A 268 11.71 9.18 17.74
C GLU A 268 10.37 8.88 17.07
N LYS A 269 9.31 9.53 17.56
CA LYS A 269 8.01 9.53 16.87
C LYS A 269 8.05 10.51 15.69
N PRO A 270 7.14 10.33 14.70
CA PRO A 270 7.01 11.29 13.60
C PRO A 270 6.74 12.71 14.12
N ASP A 271 7.44 13.69 13.56
CA ASP A 271 7.16 15.12 13.79
C ASP A 271 6.18 15.61 12.72
N GLU A 272 4.92 15.21 12.89
CA GLU A 272 3.83 15.54 11.97
C GLU A 272 2.51 15.65 12.75
N ILE A 273 1.61 16.51 12.28
CA ILE A 273 0.25 16.62 12.80
C ILE A 273 -0.65 15.71 11.98
N PHE A 274 -1.30 14.77 12.65
CA PHE A 274 -2.23 13.85 12.00
C PHE A 274 -3.68 14.29 12.21
N TYR A 275 -4.56 13.80 11.35
CA TYR A 275 -5.97 14.06 11.38
C TYR A 275 -6.75 12.77 11.21
N GLU A 276 -7.89 12.67 11.88
CA GLU A 276 -8.81 11.55 11.73
C GLU A 276 -10.12 12.00 11.09
N PRO A 277 -10.66 11.23 10.14
CA PRO A 277 -11.95 11.53 9.53
C PRO A 277 -13.09 11.10 10.46
N ILE A 278 -14.18 11.86 10.37
CA ILE A 278 -15.49 11.56 10.95
C ILE A 278 -16.44 11.41 9.77
N ILE A 279 -16.90 10.21 9.53
CA ILE A 279 -17.82 9.91 8.41
C ILE A 279 -19.22 9.79 8.97
N GLU A 280 -20.11 10.61 8.42
CA GLU A 280 -21.55 10.61 8.72
C GLU A 280 -22.27 10.04 7.49
N ILE A 281 -22.91 8.88 7.63
CA ILE A 281 -23.72 8.26 6.58
C ILE A 281 -25.18 8.44 6.96
N THR A 282 -25.97 9.02 6.04
CA THR A 282 -27.41 9.16 6.21
C THR A 282 -28.09 8.19 5.26
N ASP A 283 -28.77 7.22 5.83
CA ASP A 283 -29.54 6.26 5.05
C ASP A 283 -30.81 6.94 4.53
N THR A 284 -30.72 7.43 3.31
CA THR A 284 -31.84 7.98 2.55
C THR A 284 -32.15 7.13 1.32
N CYS A 285 -31.36 6.07 1.12
CA CYS A 285 -31.43 5.20 -0.04
C CYS A 285 -32.65 4.28 0.01
N LYS A 286 -33.26 4.06 -1.14
CA LYS A 286 -34.39 3.14 -1.30
C LYS A 286 -33.98 1.81 -1.93
N GLU A 287 -32.76 1.74 -2.41
CA GLU A 287 -32.24 0.60 -3.15
C GLU A 287 -31.01 0.03 -2.43
N ASP A 288 -31.01 -1.27 -2.26
CA ASP A 288 -29.93 -2.02 -1.63
C ASP A 288 -29.04 -2.63 -2.72
N TYR A 289 -27.78 -2.21 -2.80
CA TYR A 289 -26.82 -2.74 -3.77
C TYR A 289 -25.83 -3.70 -3.13
N THR A 290 -25.50 -4.76 -3.88
CA THR A 290 -24.37 -5.65 -3.59
C THR A 290 -23.19 -5.24 -4.46
N ILE A 291 -22.01 -5.04 -3.84
CA ILE A 291 -20.79 -4.67 -4.54
C ILE A 291 -19.76 -5.80 -4.48
N LEU A 292 -19.10 -6.06 -5.60
CA LEU A 292 -17.86 -6.83 -5.67
C LEU A 292 -16.71 -5.87 -5.96
N ALA A 293 -15.84 -5.69 -4.99
CA ALA A 293 -14.71 -4.78 -5.07
C ALA A 293 -13.38 -5.54 -5.20
N ARG A 294 -12.59 -5.19 -6.22
CA ARG A 294 -11.24 -5.72 -6.45
C ARG A 294 -10.24 -4.58 -6.62
N GLY A 295 -9.21 -4.55 -5.79
CA GLY A 295 -8.20 -3.48 -5.87
C GLY A 295 -6.99 -3.71 -5.00
N GLY A 296 -6.19 -2.67 -4.83
CA GLY A 296 -5.02 -2.59 -3.97
C GLY A 296 -5.31 -1.91 -2.63
N SER A 297 -4.24 -1.56 -1.93
CA SER A 297 -4.29 -0.98 -0.59
C SER A 297 -4.92 0.43 -0.53
N PHE A 298 -4.95 1.16 -1.64
CA PHE A 298 -5.64 2.46 -1.71
C PHE A 298 -7.16 2.30 -1.63
N MET A 299 -7.71 1.22 -2.20
CA MET A 299 -9.10 0.84 -2.01
C MET A 299 -9.40 0.55 -0.53
N GLY A 300 -8.47 -0.12 0.18
CA GLY A 300 -8.61 -0.45 1.59
C GLY A 300 -8.75 0.76 2.52
N SER A 301 -8.18 1.89 2.17
CA SER A 301 -8.30 3.13 2.95
C SER A 301 -9.50 4.01 2.56
N SER A 302 -10.11 3.79 1.38
CA SER A 302 -11.24 4.57 0.85
C SER A 302 -12.55 3.78 0.86
N LEU A 303 -12.79 2.94 -0.16
CA LEU A 303 -14.05 2.18 -0.32
C LEU A 303 -14.36 1.30 0.90
N ASN A 304 -13.35 0.65 1.48
CA ASN A 304 -13.57 -0.20 2.65
C ASN A 304 -14.17 0.54 3.85
N ARG A 305 -13.98 1.87 3.94
CA ARG A 305 -14.65 2.68 4.98
C ARG A 305 -16.14 2.81 4.75
N LEU A 306 -16.58 2.90 3.50
CA LEU A 306 -18.00 2.87 3.16
C LEU A 306 -18.56 1.49 3.49
N ILE A 307 -17.89 0.42 3.07
CA ILE A 307 -18.29 -0.97 3.34
C ILE A 307 -18.42 -1.24 4.84
N GLN A 308 -17.45 -0.80 5.66
CA GLN A 308 -17.46 -0.99 7.12
C GLN A 308 -18.55 -0.18 7.84
N ASN A 309 -19.20 0.77 7.18
CA ASN A 309 -20.30 1.56 7.71
C ASN A 309 -21.65 1.18 7.06
N ASP A 310 -21.78 -0.06 6.59
CA ASP A 310 -23.02 -0.62 6.02
C ASP A 310 -23.57 0.21 4.84
N TYR A 311 -22.68 0.78 4.04
CA TYR A 311 -23.02 1.63 2.89
C TYR A 311 -23.63 0.84 1.73
N PHE A 312 -23.28 -0.43 1.62
CA PHE A 312 -23.84 -1.39 0.67
C PHE A 312 -24.54 -2.50 1.45
N ALA A 313 -25.62 -3.03 0.90
CA ALA A 313 -26.37 -4.13 1.53
C ALA A 313 -25.49 -5.37 1.76
N ARG A 314 -24.64 -5.67 0.76
CA ARG A 314 -23.66 -6.76 0.83
C ARG A 314 -22.39 -6.34 0.09
N SER A 315 -21.27 -6.90 0.49
CA SER A 315 -19.99 -6.63 -0.16
C SER A 315 -19.09 -7.84 -0.23
N TYR A 316 -18.61 -8.12 -1.42
CA TYR A 316 -17.47 -8.99 -1.69
C TYR A 316 -16.25 -8.10 -1.85
N TYR A 317 -15.23 -8.31 -1.04
CA TYR A 317 -14.07 -7.45 -0.98
C TYR A 317 -12.79 -8.24 -1.23
N MET A 318 -12.00 -7.83 -2.22
CA MET A 318 -10.71 -8.43 -2.56
C MET A 318 -9.64 -7.36 -2.67
N GLU A 319 -8.72 -7.35 -1.71
CA GLU A 319 -7.57 -6.44 -1.66
C GLU A 319 -6.28 -7.25 -1.74
N ASN A 320 -5.45 -6.98 -2.74
CA ASN A 320 -4.22 -7.74 -3.00
C ASN A 320 -4.49 -9.26 -3.02
N THR A 321 -4.05 -9.99 -2.00
CA THR A 321 -4.24 -11.45 -1.84
C THR A 321 -5.20 -11.79 -0.70
N PHE A 322 -5.94 -10.81 -0.19
CA PHE A 322 -6.91 -11.01 0.90
C PHE A 322 -8.33 -10.82 0.38
N ALA A 323 -9.23 -11.71 0.77
CA ALA A 323 -10.63 -11.62 0.40
C ALA A 323 -11.56 -11.76 1.61
N VAL A 324 -12.69 -11.06 1.56
CA VAL A 324 -13.81 -11.20 2.50
C VAL A 324 -15.10 -11.35 1.70
N CYS A 325 -15.84 -12.41 1.97
CA CYS A 325 -17.19 -12.64 1.45
C CYS A 325 -18.22 -12.44 2.55
N PRO A 326 -19.44 -12.04 2.20
CA PRO A 326 -20.52 -11.88 3.17
C PRO A 326 -20.80 -13.16 3.97
N GLU A 327 -21.43 -13.00 5.14
CA GLU A 327 -21.91 -14.10 5.99
C GLU A 327 -20.84 -15.13 6.40
N GLY A 328 -19.56 -14.76 6.30
CA GLY A 328 -18.44 -15.63 6.68
C GLY A 328 -18.18 -16.79 5.71
N VAL A 329 -18.68 -16.70 4.48
CA VAL A 329 -18.43 -17.71 3.42
C VAL A 329 -16.93 -17.84 3.17
N TYR A 330 -16.20 -16.73 3.16
CA TYR A 330 -14.74 -16.70 3.08
C TYR A 330 -14.19 -15.46 3.79
N SER A 331 -13.07 -15.62 4.51
CA SER A 331 -12.27 -14.50 5.03
C SER A 331 -10.84 -14.96 5.23
N GLY A 332 -9.92 -14.46 4.42
CA GLY A 332 -8.50 -14.81 4.51
C GLY A 332 -7.70 -14.51 3.25
N ASN A 333 -6.44 -14.94 3.26
CA ASN A 333 -5.59 -14.85 2.08
C ASN A 333 -5.92 -15.95 1.08
N PHE A 334 -5.83 -15.62 -0.20
CA PHE A 334 -5.99 -16.55 -1.31
C PHE A 334 -4.77 -16.51 -2.23
N ASP A 335 -4.41 -17.64 -2.81
CA ASP A 335 -3.30 -17.75 -3.74
C ASP A 335 -3.75 -17.64 -5.20
N THR A 336 -4.93 -18.19 -5.50
CA THR A 336 -5.54 -18.17 -6.85
C THR A 336 -7.03 -17.90 -6.75
N TYR A 337 -7.62 -17.34 -7.80
CA TYR A 337 -9.07 -17.08 -7.86
C TYR A 337 -9.92 -18.36 -7.83
N ASP A 338 -9.37 -19.52 -8.22
CA ASP A 338 -10.06 -20.81 -8.13
C ASP A 338 -10.40 -21.21 -6.69
N SER A 339 -9.73 -20.63 -5.70
CA SER A 339 -10.02 -20.85 -4.29
C SER A 339 -11.22 -20.05 -3.75
N LEU A 340 -11.76 -19.14 -4.57
CA LEU A 340 -12.86 -18.25 -4.23
C LEU A 340 -14.11 -18.62 -5.05
N PRO A 341 -15.32 -18.39 -4.53
CA PRO A 341 -16.58 -18.62 -5.25
C PRO A 341 -16.88 -17.47 -6.24
N ILE A 342 -15.95 -17.21 -7.21
CA ILE A 342 -15.99 -16.03 -8.08
C ILE A 342 -17.28 -15.95 -8.90
N GLN A 343 -17.79 -17.09 -9.40
CA GLN A 343 -19.03 -17.09 -10.17
C GLN A 343 -20.20 -16.61 -9.31
N GLU A 344 -20.36 -17.13 -8.09
CA GLU A 344 -21.39 -16.70 -7.15
C GLU A 344 -21.24 -15.23 -6.77
N MET A 345 -19.99 -14.77 -6.55
CA MET A 345 -19.69 -13.36 -6.25
C MET A 345 -20.12 -12.43 -7.39
N ILE A 346 -19.90 -12.81 -8.65
CA ILE A 346 -20.34 -12.05 -9.82
C ILE A 346 -21.87 -12.10 -9.96
N GLU A 347 -22.48 -13.29 -9.82
CA GLU A 347 -23.94 -13.45 -9.98
C GLU A 347 -24.72 -12.63 -8.95
N ASP A 348 -24.24 -12.57 -7.70
CA ASP A 348 -24.90 -11.87 -6.59
C ASP A 348 -24.66 -10.35 -6.61
N SER A 349 -23.62 -9.87 -7.30
CA SER A 349 -23.26 -8.45 -7.28
C SER A 349 -23.98 -7.63 -8.36
N ASP A 350 -24.46 -6.44 -7.99
CA ASP A 350 -25.02 -5.43 -8.90
C ASP A 350 -23.90 -4.58 -9.52
N ILE A 351 -22.85 -4.33 -8.74
CA ILE A 351 -21.72 -3.45 -9.11
C ILE A 351 -20.41 -4.23 -9.00
N ILE A 352 -19.68 -4.28 -10.10
CA ILE A 352 -18.29 -4.75 -10.14
C ILE A 352 -17.40 -3.52 -10.10
N PHE A 353 -16.63 -3.40 -9.03
CA PHE A 353 -15.79 -2.26 -8.75
C PHE A 353 -14.31 -2.64 -8.84
N LEU A 354 -13.57 -1.93 -9.68
CA LEU A 354 -12.13 -2.15 -9.87
C LEU A 354 -11.37 -0.89 -9.45
N GLU A 355 -10.53 -1.01 -8.44
CA GLU A 355 -9.60 0.07 -8.08
C GLU A 355 -8.22 -0.20 -8.66
N VAL A 356 -7.55 0.87 -9.08
CA VAL A 356 -6.16 0.84 -9.52
C VAL A 356 -5.44 2.12 -9.09
N ASN A 357 -4.26 1.95 -8.47
CA ASN A 357 -3.34 3.07 -8.32
C ASN A 357 -2.66 3.38 -9.67
N GLU A 358 -2.43 4.65 -9.99
CA GLU A 358 -1.94 5.08 -11.30
C GLU A 358 -0.61 4.43 -11.72
N GLU A 359 0.23 4.07 -10.76
CA GLU A 359 1.49 3.36 -11.03
C GLU A 359 1.29 1.85 -11.27
N ALA A 360 0.15 1.31 -10.85
CA ALA A 360 -0.17 -0.11 -10.91
C ALA A 360 -1.08 -0.49 -12.10
N ILE A 361 -1.32 0.42 -13.04
CA ILE A 361 -2.20 0.18 -14.20
C ILE A 361 -1.76 -1.06 -15.00
N SER A 362 -0.46 -1.31 -15.14
CA SER A 362 0.08 -2.49 -15.82
C SER A 362 -0.31 -3.83 -15.17
N ARG A 363 -0.69 -3.81 -13.91
CA ARG A 363 -1.15 -4.96 -13.11
C ARG A 363 -2.56 -4.76 -12.56
N MET A 364 -3.37 -3.95 -13.26
CA MET A 364 -4.73 -3.64 -12.87
C MET A 364 -5.52 -4.90 -12.55
N SER A 365 -6.30 -4.84 -11.48
CA SER A 365 -7.10 -5.94 -10.94
C SER A 365 -6.33 -7.21 -10.56
N PHE A 366 -4.98 -7.21 -10.63
CA PHE A 366 -4.14 -8.37 -10.26
C PHE A 366 -4.52 -9.66 -11.00
N GLY A 367 -4.79 -9.55 -12.31
CA GLY A 367 -5.18 -10.67 -13.17
C GLY A 367 -6.65 -11.10 -13.04
N PHE A 368 -7.49 -10.40 -12.26
CA PHE A 368 -8.91 -10.74 -12.12
C PHE A 368 -9.69 -10.60 -13.42
N ILE A 369 -9.41 -9.56 -14.21
CA ILE A 369 -10.03 -9.35 -15.52
C ILE A 369 -9.71 -10.54 -16.43
N ASP A 370 -8.44 -10.93 -16.52
CA ASP A 370 -8.01 -12.07 -17.35
C ASP A 370 -8.70 -13.36 -16.89
N TYR A 371 -8.75 -13.59 -15.58
CA TYR A 371 -9.43 -14.74 -15.00
C TYR A 371 -10.91 -14.80 -15.39
N LEU A 372 -11.63 -13.68 -15.35
CA LEU A 372 -13.05 -13.63 -15.72
C LEU A 372 -13.26 -13.93 -17.23
N LEU A 373 -12.37 -13.40 -18.09
CA LEU A 373 -12.47 -13.57 -19.53
C LEU A 373 -12.05 -14.97 -20.00
N GLU A 374 -11.05 -15.59 -19.36
CA GLU A 374 -10.50 -16.90 -19.73
C GLU A 374 -11.35 -18.08 -19.27
N ASN A 375 -12.12 -17.92 -18.18
CA ASN A 375 -12.88 -19.02 -17.57
C ASN A 375 -14.39 -19.00 -17.92
N ASP A 376 -14.80 -18.24 -18.94
CA ASP A 376 -16.19 -18.13 -19.40
C ASP A 376 -17.22 -17.79 -18.30
N ILE A 377 -16.77 -17.17 -17.20
CA ILE A 377 -17.64 -16.81 -16.07
C ILE A 377 -18.73 -15.84 -16.51
N LEU A 378 -18.47 -15.05 -17.53
CA LEU A 378 -19.38 -14.04 -18.05
C LEU A 378 -20.14 -14.48 -19.32
N GLU A 379 -19.93 -15.72 -19.83
CA GLU A 379 -20.50 -16.19 -21.09
C GLU A 379 -20.26 -15.15 -22.19
N LEU A 380 -19.01 -15.05 -22.68
CA LEU A 380 -18.63 -14.09 -23.70
C LEU A 380 -19.42 -14.33 -25.00
N PRO A 381 -19.91 -13.27 -25.69
CA PRO A 381 -20.70 -13.38 -26.90
C PRO A 381 -19.93 -13.97 -28.09
#